data_d5ba296def76ce6c02625dba49b6eb29
#
_entry.id   d5ba296def76ce6c02625dba49b6eb29
#
_cell.length_a   1.000
_cell.length_b   1.000
_cell.length_c   1.000
_cell.angle_alpha   90.00
_cell.angle_beta   90.00
_cell.angle_gamma   90.00
#
_symmetry.space_group_name_H-M   'P 1'
#
loop_
_entity.id
_entity.type
_entity.pdbx_description
1 polymer ?
#
loop_
_entity_poly.entity_id
_entity_poly.type
_entity_poly.pdbx_seq_one_letter_code
_entity_poly.pdbx_strand_id
1 'polypeptide(L)'
;MTVSYMGRHVIADLHDVSAELLGSIDFWKEILIDGAKKSGATVLSDHFHHFGEGYGLTGVIVLAESHISIHTWPEKNYAAIDVFMCGTCDPEVAVDHITSRLNSIVKKDLIYRK
;
A
#
# COMPACT_ATOMS: atom_id res chain seq x y z
N MET A 1 -2.90 -22.22 -20.45
CA MET A 1 -2.57 -22.60 -19.08
C MET A 1 -3.54 -21.97 -18.11
N THR A 2 -4.05 -22.74 -17.20
CA THR A 2 -5.02 -22.25 -16.22
C THR A 2 -4.28 -21.63 -15.04
N VAL A 3 -4.67 -20.43 -14.67
CA VAL A 3 -4.15 -19.78 -13.48
C VAL A 3 -4.75 -20.47 -12.24
N SER A 4 -3.90 -20.91 -11.32
CA SER A 4 -4.31 -21.67 -10.14
C SER A 4 -4.48 -20.82 -8.88
N TYR A 5 -4.55 -19.49 -9.02
CA TYR A 5 -4.73 -18.57 -7.89
C TYR A 5 -5.79 -17.51 -8.20
N MET A 6 -6.40 -16.98 -7.14
CA MET A 6 -7.43 -15.95 -7.25
C MET A 6 -6.84 -14.56 -7.35
N GLY A 7 -5.69 -14.35 -6.77
CA GLY A 7 -5.00 -13.07 -6.80
C GLY A 7 -3.60 -13.17 -6.25
N ARG A 8 -2.87 -12.07 -6.39
CA ARG A 8 -1.53 -11.92 -5.84
C ARG A 8 -1.56 -10.88 -4.73
N HIS A 9 -0.91 -11.18 -3.63
CA HIS A 9 -0.93 -10.36 -2.44
C HIS A 9 0.50 -10.03 -2.03
N VAL A 10 0.86 -8.75 -2.03
CA VAL A 10 2.17 -8.30 -1.55
C VAL A 10 1.98 -7.71 -0.16
N ILE A 11 2.78 -8.20 0.77
CA ILE A 11 2.86 -7.68 2.12
C ILE A 11 4.23 -7.00 2.23
N ALA A 12 4.26 -5.73 2.61
CA ALA A 12 5.50 -4.97 2.67
C ALA A 12 5.65 -4.23 3.99
N ASP A 13 6.83 -4.34 4.59
CA ASP A 13 7.24 -3.57 5.75
C ASP A 13 8.22 -2.51 5.31
N LEU A 14 7.93 -1.25 5.62
CA LEU A 14 8.76 -0.11 5.28
C LEU A 14 9.39 0.45 6.54
N HIS A 15 10.73 0.42 6.60
CA HIS A 15 11.49 0.93 7.73
C HIS A 15 12.24 2.21 7.35
N ASP A 16 12.62 3.00 8.34
CA ASP A 16 13.33 4.26 8.16
C ASP A 16 12.56 5.29 7.33
N VAL A 17 11.25 5.31 7.51
CA VAL A 17 10.40 6.33 6.89
C VAL A 17 10.29 7.53 7.83
N SER A 18 10.36 8.73 7.26
CA SER A 18 10.23 9.97 8.01
C SER A 18 8.93 10.02 8.81
N ALA A 19 9.01 10.39 10.09
CA ALA A 19 7.83 10.52 10.94
C ALA A 19 6.84 11.54 10.39
N GLU A 20 7.33 12.60 9.76
CA GLU A 20 6.47 13.60 9.12
C GLU A 20 5.63 13.01 8.01
N LEU A 21 6.24 12.22 7.12
CA LEU A 21 5.49 11.55 6.05
C LEU A 21 4.51 10.53 6.61
N LEU A 22 4.92 9.79 7.64
CA LEU A 22 4.06 8.74 8.24
C LEU A 22 2.79 9.30 8.86
N GLY A 23 2.77 10.59 9.22
CA GLY A 23 1.59 11.26 9.74
C GLY A 23 0.76 12.00 8.69
N SER A 24 1.13 11.93 7.41
CA SER A 24 0.48 12.72 6.36
C SER A 24 -0.52 11.90 5.56
N ILE A 25 -1.81 12.11 5.78
CA ILE A 25 -2.86 11.47 4.98
C ILE A 25 -2.71 11.86 3.51
N ASP A 26 -2.47 13.14 3.23
CA ASP A 26 -2.38 13.63 1.85
C ASP A 26 -1.28 12.92 1.08
N PHE A 27 -0.12 12.72 1.68
CA PHE A 27 0.98 12.01 1.04
C PHE A 27 0.60 10.58 0.69
N TRP A 28 0.07 9.84 1.68
CA TRP A 28 -0.24 8.43 1.47
C TRP A 28 -1.42 8.23 0.53
N LYS A 29 -2.45 9.05 0.65
CA LYS A 29 -3.59 8.99 -0.26
C LYS A 29 -3.14 9.16 -1.71
N GLU A 30 -2.33 10.16 -2.00
CA GLU A 30 -1.85 10.42 -3.35
C GLU A 30 -1.02 9.26 -3.88
N ILE A 31 -0.02 8.81 -3.11
CA ILE A 31 0.91 7.79 -3.59
C ILE A 31 0.26 6.42 -3.73
N LEU A 32 -0.68 6.08 -2.84
CA LEU A 32 -1.40 4.80 -2.92
C LEU A 32 -2.35 4.79 -4.12
N ILE A 33 -3.05 5.87 -4.37
CA ILE A 33 -3.93 5.98 -5.53
C ILE A 33 -3.13 5.93 -6.83
N ASP A 34 -2.01 6.64 -6.90
CA ASP A 34 -1.13 6.60 -8.07
C ASP A 34 -0.58 5.19 -8.30
N GLY A 35 -0.17 4.51 -7.24
CA GLY A 35 0.29 3.13 -7.33
C GLY A 35 -0.78 2.18 -7.85
N ALA A 36 -2.02 2.35 -7.38
CA ALA A 36 -3.15 1.56 -7.87
C ALA A 36 -3.37 1.77 -9.37
N LYS A 37 -3.37 3.00 -9.81
CA LYS A 37 -3.56 3.32 -11.22
C LYS A 37 -2.45 2.76 -12.09
N LYS A 38 -1.21 2.87 -11.66
CA LYS A 38 -0.06 2.32 -12.40
C LYS A 38 -0.10 0.81 -12.51
N SER A 39 -0.66 0.13 -11.52
CA SER A 39 -0.81 -1.32 -11.53
C SER A 39 -1.94 -1.81 -12.43
N GLY A 40 -2.75 -0.90 -12.98
CA GLY A 40 -3.90 -1.23 -13.82
C GLY A 40 -5.22 -1.36 -13.06
N ALA A 41 -5.24 -1.05 -11.77
CA ALA A 41 -6.43 -1.19 -10.96
C ALA A 41 -7.39 0.00 -11.12
N THR A 42 -8.67 -0.25 -10.88
CA THR A 42 -9.70 0.78 -10.87
C THR A 42 -10.00 1.18 -9.43
N VAL A 43 -9.79 2.45 -9.11
CA VAL A 43 -10.06 2.99 -7.76
C VAL A 43 -11.56 3.26 -7.62
N LEU A 44 -12.17 2.66 -6.59
CA LEU A 44 -13.59 2.85 -6.29
C LEU A 44 -13.80 3.87 -5.18
N SER A 45 -13.03 3.78 -4.10
CA SER A 45 -13.15 4.68 -2.96
C SER A 45 -11.90 4.60 -2.10
N ASP A 46 -11.79 5.51 -1.14
CA ASP A 46 -10.73 5.47 -0.15
C ASP A 46 -11.30 5.87 1.22
N HIS A 47 -10.60 5.45 2.26
CA HIS A 47 -10.92 5.83 3.63
C HIS A 47 -9.63 5.90 4.44
N PHE A 48 -9.43 7.04 5.11
CA PHE A 48 -8.27 7.26 5.98
C PHE A 48 -8.72 7.76 7.33
N HIS A 49 -8.05 7.29 8.37
CA HIS A 49 -8.24 7.77 9.72
C HIS A 49 -6.91 8.13 10.34
N HIS A 50 -6.79 9.35 10.85
CA HIS A 50 -5.61 9.83 11.56
C HIS A 50 -5.89 9.78 13.06
N PHE A 51 -4.94 9.23 13.82
CA PHE A 51 -5.14 8.99 15.26
C PHE A 51 -4.76 10.18 16.14
N GLY A 52 -4.40 11.32 15.56
CA GLY A 52 -4.07 12.52 16.28
C GLY A 52 -2.63 12.97 16.05
N GLU A 53 -2.33 14.19 16.46
CA GLU A 53 -0.99 14.77 16.28
C GLU A 53 0.06 13.89 16.97
N GLY A 54 1.13 13.57 16.23
CA GLY A 54 2.21 12.71 16.71
C GLY A 54 1.93 11.22 16.58
N TYR A 55 0.70 10.85 16.20
CA TYR A 55 0.32 9.45 15.96
C TYR A 55 0.26 9.15 14.48
N GLY A 56 0.04 7.87 14.16
CA GLY A 56 -0.04 7.42 12.78
C GLY A 56 -1.44 7.46 12.21
N LEU A 57 -1.58 6.77 11.09
CA LEU A 57 -2.84 6.67 10.38
C LEU A 57 -3.08 5.24 9.91
N THR A 58 -4.34 4.97 9.60
CA THR A 58 -4.77 3.77 8.90
C THR A 58 -5.50 4.23 7.66
N GLY A 59 -5.23 3.57 6.53
CA GLY A 59 -5.91 3.90 5.29
C GLY A 59 -6.17 2.67 4.45
N VAL A 60 -7.23 2.75 3.64
CA VAL A 60 -7.56 1.71 2.67
C VAL A 60 -8.02 2.36 1.38
N ILE A 61 -7.51 1.83 0.27
CA ILE A 61 -8.00 2.15 -1.07
C ILE A 61 -8.79 0.94 -1.53
N VAL A 62 -10.08 1.14 -1.75
CA VAL A 62 -10.95 0.08 -2.27
C VAL A 62 -10.87 0.11 -3.78
N LEU A 63 -10.49 -1.01 -4.36
CA LEU A 63 -10.32 -1.18 -5.79
C LEU A 63 -11.36 -2.17 -6.30
N ALA A 64 -11.61 -2.16 -7.61
CA ALA A 64 -12.45 -3.19 -8.21
C ALA A 64 -11.79 -4.55 -7.99
N GLU A 65 -12.41 -5.40 -7.14
CA GLU A 65 -11.96 -6.74 -6.76
C GLU A 65 -10.59 -6.78 -6.06
N SER A 66 -10.13 -5.64 -5.50
CA SER A 66 -8.77 -5.53 -4.95
C SER A 66 -8.73 -4.46 -3.86
N HIS A 67 -7.60 -4.34 -3.19
CA HIS A 67 -7.40 -3.27 -2.21
C HIS A 67 -5.92 -2.98 -1.98
N ILE A 68 -5.67 -1.78 -1.45
CA ILE A 68 -4.38 -1.41 -0.83
C ILE A 68 -4.70 -0.92 0.57
N SER A 69 -3.95 -1.40 1.57
CA SER A 69 -4.08 -0.88 2.92
C SER A 69 -2.74 -0.43 3.46
N ILE A 70 -2.79 0.51 4.41
CA ILE A 70 -1.61 1.03 5.08
C ILE A 70 -1.90 1.30 6.55
N HIS A 71 -0.89 1.03 7.38
CA HIS A 71 -0.85 1.43 8.78
C HIS A 71 0.50 2.06 9.04
N THR A 72 0.53 3.19 9.75
CA THR A 72 1.79 3.86 10.04
C THR A 72 2.02 4.04 11.53
N TRP A 73 3.30 3.99 11.92
CA TRP A 73 3.78 4.23 13.29
C TRP A 73 4.92 5.25 13.23
N PRO A 74 4.62 6.57 13.29
CA PRO A 74 5.66 7.60 13.23
C PRO A 74 6.74 7.43 14.31
N GLU A 75 6.35 7.01 15.52
CA GLU A 75 7.28 6.82 16.63
C GLU A 75 8.28 5.68 16.39
N LYS A 76 8.00 4.82 15.40
CA LYS A 76 8.87 3.71 15.02
C LYS A 76 9.45 3.86 13.62
N ASN A 77 9.18 4.98 12.96
CA ASN A 77 9.59 5.23 11.56
C ASN A 77 9.21 4.08 10.63
N TYR A 78 8.00 3.52 10.85
CA TYR A 78 7.58 2.26 10.25
C TYR A 78 6.18 2.38 9.63
N ALA A 79 5.99 1.74 8.48
CA ALA A 79 4.69 1.56 7.86
C ALA A 79 4.52 0.11 7.40
N ALA A 80 3.31 -0.41 7.59
CA ALA A 80 2.90 -1.72 7.07
C ALA A 80 1.93 -1.48 5.91
N ILE A 81 2.24 -2.07 4.76
CA ILE A 81 1.41 -1.95 3.56
C ILE A 81 1.05 -3.35 3.08
N ASP A 82 -0.18 -3.52 2.61
CA ASP A 82 -0.51 -4.70 1.84
C ASP A 82 -1.29 -4.32 0.59
N VAL A 83 -1.03 -5.07 -0.48
CA VAL A 83 -1.64 -4.85 -1.79
C VAL A 83 -2.13 -6.17 -2.32
N PHE A 84 -3.46 -6.33 -2.42
CA PHE A 84 -4.07 -7.50 -3.03
C PHE A 84 -4.67 -7.10 -4.35
N MET A 85 -4.29 -7.81 -5.41
CA MET A 85 -4.82 -7.56 -6.76
C MET A 85 -5.08 -8.87 -7.49
N CYS A 86 -6.07 -8.85 -8.36
CA CYS A 86 -6.41 -10.01 -9.19
C CYS A 86 -6.38 -9.65 -10.67
N GLY A 87 -6.55 -10.66 -11.51
CA GLY A 87 -6.51 -10.50 -12.97
C GLY A 87 -5.15 -10.05 -13.47
N THR A 88 -5.15 -9.05 -14.33
CA THR A 88 -3.95 -8.52 -14.96
C THR A 88 -3.28 -7.40 -14.16
N CYS A 89 -3.89 -6.97 -13.06
CA CYS A 89 -3.30 -5.95 -12.20
C CYS A 89 -2.10 -6.52 -11.46
N ASP A 90 -1.04 -5.71 -11.35
CA ASP A 90 0.21 -6.16 -10.76
C ASP A 90 0.49 -5.46 -9.43
N PRO A 91 0.35 -6.16 -8.29
CA PRO A 91 0.56 -5.55 -6.98
C PRO A 91 2.02 -5.12 -6.76
N GLU A 92 2.98 -5.77 -7.41
CA GLU A 92 4.38 -5.38 -7.28
C GLU A 92 4.65 -4.02 -7.92
N VAL A 93 3.96 -3.70 -9.02
CA VAL A 93 4.06 -2.37 -9.64
C VAL A 93 3.58 -1.30 -8.66
N ALA A 94 2.49 -1.56 -7.95
CA ALA A 94 1.99 -0.62 -6.95
C ALA A 94 3.00 -0.41 -5.81
N VAL A 95 3.54 -1.49 -5.27
CA VAL A 95 4.53 -1.41 -4.18
C VAL A 95 5.80 -0.69 -4.65
N ASP A 96 6.29 -1.00 -5.84
CA ASP A 96 7.49 -0.34 -6.38
C ASP A 96 7.27 1.16 -6.56
N HIS A 97 6.09 1.56 -7.03
CA HIS A 97 5.77 2.97 -7.15
C HIS A 97 5.75 3.67 -5.78
N ILE A 98 5.10 3.05 -4.81
CA ILE A 98 5.01 3.59 -3.45
C ILE A 98 6.40 3.77 -2.85
N THR A 99 7.23 2.74 -2.94
CA THR A 99 8.56 2.75 -2.33
C THR A 99 9.56 3.61 -3.10
N SER A 100 9.34 3.87 -4.39
CA SER A 100 10.22 4.72 -5.20
C SER A 100 10.30 6.16 -4.70
N ARG A 101 9.27 6.62 -3.97
CA ARG A 101 9.22 7.97 -3.40
C ARG A 101 9.76 8.03 -1.98
N LEU A 102 10.21 6.90 -1.44
CA LEU A 102 10.67 6.79 -0.08
C LEU A 102 12.12 6.33 -0.06
N ASN A 103 12.91 6.90 0.83
CA ASN A 103 14.28 6.44 1.06
C ASN A 103 14.24 5.45 2.24
N SER A 104 13.51 4.36 2.05
CA SER A 104 13.21 3.39 3.10
C SER A 104 13.86 2.03 2.85
N ILE A 105 14.00 1.26 3.94
CA ILE A 105 14.36 -0.15 3.84
C ILE A 105 13.06 -0.92 3.69
N VAL A 106 12.97 -1.73 2.63
CA VAL A 106 11.76 -2.45 2.27
C VAL A 106 11.96 -3.95 2.42
N LYS A 107 11.06 -4.60 3.16
CA LYS A 107 10.96 -6.05 3.19
C LYS A 107 9.59 -6.43 2.67
N LYS A 108 9.53 -7.27 1.64
CA LYS A 108 8.26 -7.65 1.03
C LYS A 108 8.21 -9.13 0.72
N ASP A 109 6.99 -9.67 0.77
CA ASP A 109 6.68 -11.04 0.38
C ASP A 109 5.52 -11.02 -0.60
N LEU A 110 5.61 -11.85 -1.63
CA LEU A 110 4.54 -12.07 -2.60
C LEU A 110 3.85 -13.39 -2.30
N ILE A 111 2.54 -13.35 -2.13
CA ILE A 111 1.73 -14.52 -1.82
C ILE A 111 0.70 -14.72 -2.93
N TYR A 112 0.64 -15.92 -3.47
CA TYR A 112 -0.42 -16.31 -4.40
C TYR A 112 -1.59 -16.85 -3.60
N ARG A 113 -2.73 -16.14 -3.66
CA ARG A 113 -3.92 -16.50 -2.90
C ARG A 113 -4.76 -17.48 -3.71
N LYS A 114 -5.06 -18.63 -3.11
CA LYS A 114 -5.76 -19.71 -3.80
C LYS A 114 -7.13 -19.96 -3.23
#